data_95165162b5e4edacd936fd8c0520f4a4
#
_entry.id   95165162b5e4edacd936fd8c0520f4a4
#
_cell.length_a   1.000
_cell.length_b   1.000
_cell.length_c   1.000
_cell.angle_alpha   90.00
_cell.angle_beta   90.00
_cell.angle_gamma   90.00
#
_symmetry.space_group_name_H-M   'P 1'
#
loop_
_entity.id
_entity.type
_entity.pdbx_description
1 polymer ?
#
loop_
_entity_poly.entity_id
_entity_poly.type
_entity_poly.pdbx_seq_one_letter_code
_entity_poly.pdbx_strand_id
1 'polypeptide(L)'
;MSSTLYREFPQFDGVNSSTMCRLILEARLSPTDVQIAASRLVWGMEYPDIAAAIGRDRSGVSERLREIIVPRIEMVMFPSDKGDPMRAAR
;
A
#
# COMPACT_ATOMS: atom_id res chain seq x y z
N MET A 1 11.65 7.16 -12.45
CA MET A 1 11.56 6.40 -12.37
C MET A 1 11.21 5.76 -11.24
N SER A 2 10.99 4.79 -11.12
CA SER A 2 10.47 4.10 -10.04
C SER A 2 11.39 3.91 -8.93
N SER A 3 12.56 4.35 -9.02
CA SER A 3 13.48 4.18 -7.93
C SER A 3 13.04 4.90 -6.66
N THR A 4 12.31 5.97 -6.78
CA THR A 4 11.79 6.66 -5.60
C THR A 4 10.83 5.76 -4.83
N LEU A 5 9.98 5.04 -5.54
CA LEU A 5 9.03 4.15 -4.91
C LEU A 5 9.74 3.01 -4.20
N TYR A 6 10.71 2.41 -4.85
CA TYR A 6 11.43 1.30 -4.24
C TYR A 6 12.21 1.73 -3.02
N ARG A 7 12.71 2.97 -3.03
CA ARG A 7 13.43 3.48 -1.90
C ARG A 7 12.53 3.67 -0.70
N GLU A 8 11.29 4.12 -0.97
CA GLU A 8 10.33 4.36 0.10
C GLU A 8 9.75 3.07 0.64
N PHE A 9 9.49 2.11 -0.24
CA PHE A 9 8.86 0.85 0.15
C PHE A 9 9.63 -0.33 -0.42
N PRO A 10 10.81 -0.61 0.12
CA PRO A 10 11.63 -1.69 -0.41
C PRO A 10 10.97 -3.06 -0.36
N GLN A 11 10.00 -3.24 0.53
CA GLN A 11 9.30 -4.52 0.61
C GLN A 11 8.48 -4.81 -0.64
N PHE A 12 8.22 -3.80 -1.46
CA PHE A 12 7.49 -3.99 -2.72
C PHE A 12 8.41 -4.11 -3.93
N ASP A 13 9.71 -4.16 -3.70
CA ASP A 13 10.65 -4.30 -4.79
C ASP A 13 10.37 -5.60 -5.53
N GLY A 14 10.25 -5.52 -6.83
CA GLY A 14 9.96 -6.71 -7.65
C GLY A 14 8.49 -7.01 -7.83
N VAL A 15 7.61 -6.30 -7.14
CA VAL A 15 6.17 -6.51 -7.30
C VAL A 15 5.71 -5.73 -8.53
N ASN A 16 5.15 -6.42 -9.51
CA ASN A 16 4.70 -5.73 -10.71
C ASN A 16 3.32 -5.13 -10.50
N SER A 17 2.87 -4.33 -11.48
CA SER A 17 1.61 -3.60 -11.36
C SER A 17 0.40 -4.51 -11.18
N SER A 18 0.35 -5.59 -11.92
CA SER A 18 -0.75 -6.54 -11.81
C SER A 18 -0.85 -7.12 -10.42
N THR A 19 0.28 -7.55 -9.89
CA THR A 19 0.32 -8.12 -8.56
C THR A 19 -0.04 -7.08 -7.50
N MET A 20 0.47 -5.87 -7.69
CA MET A 20 0.16 -4.79 -6.74
C MET A 20 -1.34 -4.49 -6.73
N CYS A 21 -1.97 -4.45 -7.89
CA CYS A 21 -3.41 -4.23 -7.96
C CYS A 21 -4.18 -5.31 -7.21
N ARG A 22 -3.76 -6.55 -7.36
CA ARG A 22 -4.42 -7.65 -6.66
C ARG A 22 -4.24 -7.53 -5.15
N LEU A 23 -3.04 -7.18 -4.71
CA LEU A 23 -2.77 -7.01 -3.29
C LEU A 23 -3.63 -5.89 -2.69
N ILE A 24 -3.77 -4.80 -3.42
CA ILE A 24 -4.58 -3.67 -2.97
C ILE A 24 -6.03 -4.10 -2.79
N LEU A 25 -6.55 -4.86 -3.74
CA LEU A 25 -7.92 -5.34 -3.64
C LEU A 25 -8.10 -6.32 -2.49
N GLU A 26 -7.14 -7.18 -2.31
CA GLU A 26 -7.23 -8.19 -1.25
C GLU A 26 -7.05 -7.59 0.14
N ALA A 27 -6.43 -6.43 0.22
CA ALA A 27 -6.24 -5.77 1.51
C ALA A 27 -7.54 -5.18 2.07
N ARG A 28 -8.59 -5.12 1.26
CA ARG A 28 -9.91 -4.64 1.68
C ARG A 28 -9.86 -3.24 2.27
N LEU A 29 -9.25 -2.35 1.52
CA LEU A 29 -9.12 -0.98 1.95
C LEU A 29 -10.40 -0.21 1.64
N SER A 30 -10.59 0.93 2.32
CA SER A 30 -11.69 1.81 1.97
C SER A 30 -11.50 2.37 0.56
N PRO A 31 -12.56 2.87 -0.09
CA PRO A 31 -12.41 3.42 -1.44
C PRO A 31 -11.34 4.50 -1.55
N THR A 32 -11.27 5.38 -0.57
CA THR A 32 -10.24 6.43 -0.58
C THR A 32 -8.85 5.82 -0.46
N ASP A 33 -8.70 4.83 0.39
CA ASP A 33 -7.41 4.19 0.58
C ASP A 33 -6.98 3.41 -0.67
N VAL A 34 -7.93 2.78 -1.36
CA VAL A 34 -7.65 2.13 -2.63
C VAL A 34 -7.11 3.15 -3.63
N GLN A 35 -7.74 4.32 -3.68
CA GLN A 35 -7.32 5.37 -4.58
C GLN A 35 -5.91 5.84 -4.27
N ILE A 36 -5.61 6.06 -3.00
CA ILE A 36 -4.26 6.47 -2.59
C ILE A 36 -3.26 5.38 -2.94
N ALA A 37 -3.57 4.14 -2.61
CA ALA A 37 -2.65 3.03 -2.84
C ALA A 37 -2.38 2.85 -4.33
N ALA A 38 -3.40 2.85 -5.15
CA ALA A 38 -3.22 2.68 -6.58
C ALA A 38 -2.44 3.84 -7.17
N SER A 39 -2.78 5.07 -6.77
CA SER A 39 -2.10 6.23 -7.31
C SER A 39 -0.61 6.18 -7.03
N ARG A 40 -0.24 5.82 -5.82
CA ARG A 40 1.17 5.83 -5.44
C ARG A 40 1.89 4.54 -5.83
N LEU A 41 1.29 3.39 -5.55
CA LEU A 41 2.00 2.12 -5.68
C LEU A 41 1.93 1.53 -7.07
N VAL A 42 0.91 1.88 -7.84
CA VAL A 42 0.79 1.40 -9.21
C VAL A 42 1.24 2.46 -10.20
N TRP A 43 0.77 3.69 -10.02
CA TRP A 43 1.02 4.76 -10.98
C TRP A 43 2.23 5.63 -10.65
N GLY A 44 2.72 5.56 -9.43
CA GLY A 44 3.89 6.34 -9.03
C GLY A 44 3.65 7.83 -8.92
N MET A 45 2.40 8.24 -8.66
CA MET A 45 2.09 9.66 -8.54
C MET A 45 2.74 10.25 -7.31
N GLU A 46 3.09 11.54 -7.40
CA GLU A 46 3.64 12.24 -6.27
C GLU A 46 2.57 12.58 -5.26
N TYR A 47 2.94 12.65 -3.99
CA TYR A 47 1.99 12.92 -2.93
C TYR A 47 1.17 14.18 -3.13
N PRO A 48 1.78 15.31 -3.54
CA PRO A 48 0.95 16.51 -3.77
C PRO A 48 -0.13 16.31 -4.82
N ASP A 49 0.16 15.53 -5.85
CA ASP A 49 -0.80 15.27 -6.91
C ASP A 49 -1.93 14.40 -6.41
N ILE A 50 -1.60 13.40 -5.61
CA ILE A 50 -2.63 12.55 -5.04
C ILE A 50 -3.52 13.36 -4.09
N ALA A 51 -2.89 14.17 -3.26
CA ALA A 51 -3.62 14.98 -2.29
C ALA A 51 -4.59 15.92 -2.99
N ALA A 52 -4.15 16.55 -4.08
CA ALA A 52 -5.00 17.43 -4.84
C ALA A 52 -6.19 16.69 -5.44
N ALA A 53 -5.94 15.48 -5.93
CA ALA A 53 -6.99 14.72 -6.59
C ALA A 53 -8.08 14.27 -5.61
N ILE A 54 -7.73 13.99 -4.36
CA ILE A 54 -8.72 13.51 -3.41
C ILE A 54 -9.14 14.56 -2.39
N GLY A 55 -8.62 15.76 -2.50
CA GLY A 55 -9.04 16.86 -1.63
C GLY A 55 -8.49 16.79 -0.23
N ARG A 56 -7.26 16.28 -0.07
CA ARG A 56 -6.61 16.19 1.23
C ARG A 56 -5.23 16.82 1.14
N ASP A 57 -4.60 17.05 2.31
CA ASP A 57 -3.26 17.58 2.24
C ASP A 57 -2.27 16.43 2.12
N ARG A 58 -1.08 16.77 1.62
CA ARG A 58 -0.13 15.71 1.24
C ARG A 58 0.44 14.98 2.44
N SER A 59 0.59 15.64 3.59
CA SER A 59 1.10 14.93 4.75
C SER A 59 0.10 13.90 5.24
N GLY A 60 -1.20 14.22 5.16
CA GLY A 60 -2.23 13.25 5.51
C GLY A 60 -2.22 12.04 4.59
N VAL A 61 -2.00 12.27 3.29
CA VAL A 61 -1.93 11.18 2.33
C VAL A 61 -0.74 10.28 2.63
N SER A 62 0.43 10.87 2.83
CA SER A 62 1.61 10.07 3.04
C SER A 62 1.57 9.31 4.37
N GLU A 63 1.04 9.95 5.40
CA GLU A 63 0.86 9.29 6.68
C GLU A 63 -0.09 8.11 6.58
N ARG A 64 -1.21 8.32 5.92
CA ARG A 64 -2.20 7.27 5.74
C ARG A 64 -1.59 6.09 5.00
N LEU A 65 -0.85 6.37 3.95
CA LEU A 65 -0.24 5.31 3.17
C LEU A 65 0.74 4.50 4.01
N ARG A 66 1.62 5.19 4.73
CA ARG A 66 2.64 4.49 5.49
C ARG A 66 2.11 3.77 6.71
N GLU A 67 1.11 4.33 7.37
CA GLU A 67 0.70 3.80 8.66
C GLU A 67 -0.49 2.86 8.59
N ILE A 68 -1.29 2.97 7.56
CA ILE A 68 -2.50 2.15 7.45
C ILE A 68 -2.48 1.28 6.22
N ILE A 69 -2.24 1.88 5.06
CA ILE A 69 -2.41 1.18 3.79
C ILE A 69 -1.32 0.15 3.58
N VAL A 70 -0.07 0.56 3.68
CA VAL A 70 1.05 -0.34 3.43
C VAL A 70 1.06 -1.51 4.42
N PRO A 71 0.83 -1.30 5.73
CA PRO A 71 0.77 -2.44 6.64
C PRO A 71 -0.34 -3.43 6.29
N ARG A 72 -1.47 -2.96 5.82
CA ARG A 72 -2.55 -3.88 5.43
C ARG A 72 -2.18 -4.68 4.20
N ILE A 73 -1.50 -4.05 3.25
CA ILE A 73 -1.04 -4.76 2.07
C ILE A 73 0.02 -5.79 2.45
N GLU A 74 0.89 -5.44 3.38
CA GLU A 74 1.89 -6.38 3.85
C GLU A 74 1.27 -7.61 4.49
N MET A 75 0.15 -7.45 5.16
CA MET A 75 -0.52 -8.59 5.74
C MET A 75 -1.03 -9.56 4.68
N VAL A 76 -1.35 -9.05 3.50
CA VAL A 76 -1.74 -9.92 2.39
C VAL A 76 -0.51 -10.61 1.81
N MET A 77 0.59 -9.86 1.66
CA MET A 77 1.81 -10.41 1.10
C MET A 77 2.46 -11.45 2.00
N PHE A 78 2.42 -11.20 3.32
CA PHE A 78 3.06 -12.06 4.29
C PHE A 78 2.02 -12.46 5.31
N PRO A 79 1.15 -13.36 4.94
CA PRO A 79 0.10 -13.75 5.84
C PRO A 79 0.73 -14.37 7.04
N SER A 80 0.36 -14.13 8.07
CA SER A 80 1.00 -14.39 9.08
C SER A 80 0.95 -15.46 9.54
N ASP A 81 1.37 -16.00 9.22
CA ASP A 81 1.60 -16.92 9.76
C ASP A 81 2.08 -16.57 10.92
N LYS A 82 2.35 -15.63 11.08
CA LYS A 82 2.79 -15.24 12.12
C LYS A 82 1.85 -15.32 12.95
N GLY A 83 1.33 -15.65 13.06
CA GLY A 83 0.53 -15.81 13.81
C GLY A 83 -0.05 -16.82 13.97
N ASP A 84 0.08 -16.98 13.67
CA ASP A 84 -0.45 -17.78 14.00
C ASP A 84 -0.52 -18.57 14.36
N PRO A 85 -0.41 -18.77 14.55
CA PRO A 85 -0.52 -19.61 14.86
C PRO A 85 -0.86 -20.11 15.41
N MET A 86 -0.84 -19.82 15.38
CA MET A 86 -1.21 -20.22 15.77
C MET A 86 -1.78 -20.60 15.98
N ARG A 87 -1.81 -20.34 15.63
CA ARG A 87 -2.34 -20.55 15.61
C ARG A 87 -2.56 -21.40 15.72
N ALA A 88 -2.18 -21.50 15.44
CA ALA A 88 -2.28 -22.23 15.59
C ALA A 88 -2.38 -22.93 16.12
N ALA A 89 -2.17 -23.02 16.22
CA ALA A 89 -2.29 -23.59 16.71
C ALA A 89 -2.59 -23.94 17.38
N ARG A 90 -2.56 -23.84 17.45
CA ARG A 90 -2.87 -23.88 17.91
C ARG A 90 -3.27 -24.26 18.40
#